data_3970b776f0b184381e54f10db5bb891d
#
_entry.id   3970b776f0b184381e54f10db5bb891d
#
_cell.length_a   1.000
_cell.length_b   1.000
_cell.length_c   1.000
_cell.angle_alpha   90.00
_cell.angle_beta   90.00
_cell.angle_gamma   90.00
#
_symmetry.space_group_name_H-M   'P 1'
#
loop_
_entity.id
_entity.type
_entity.pdbx_description
1 polymer ?
#
loop_
_entity_poly.entity_id
_entity_poly.type
_entity_poly.pdbx_seq_one_letter_code
_entity_poly.pdbx_strand_id
1 'polypeptide(L)'
;MAKHGKSYNAAAEKIDRATLYTPLQAAKLIKELDTAKFDETIEAHFRLGIDTRKADQNIRGSISLPHGTGKTVRVAVFAEGEKAREAEAAGADIIGSDELVAQIQKGEINFDAAIATPNMMAKVGRIGKILGPRGLMPNPKLGTVTMDVAKMVSELKAGRVEYRADRYGICHVPLGKKSFSEQQLVENYAALYTEILRVKPSSAKGKYVKSISVSSTMGPGVKVDPAVQRGFLAE
;
A
#
# COMPACT_ATOMS: atom_id res chain seq x y z
N MET A 1 -13.95 13.67 24.31
CA MET A 1 -13.67 13.23 22.93
C MET A 1 -13.21 14.43 22.11
N ALA A 2 -12.19 14.27 21.25
CA ALA A 2 -11.80 15.32 20.33
C ALA A 2 -12.97 15.65 19.40
N LYS A 3 -13.29 16.94 19.21
CA LYS A 3 -14.32 17.38 18.26
C LYS A 3 -13.70 17.43 16.87
N HIS A 4 -14.31 16.75 15.92
CA HIS A 4 -13.93 16.86 14.51
C HIS A 4 -14.27 18.25 13.95
N GLY A 5 -13.58 18.67 12.88
CA GLY A 5 -13.86 19.92 12.19
C GLY A 5 -15.21 19.91 11.48
N LYS A 6 -15.69 21.11 11.10
CA LYS A 6 -17.01 21.28 10.42
C LYS A 6 -17.11 20.44 9.13
N SER A 7 -16.08 20.46 8.28
CA SER A 7 -16.05 19.69 7.02
C SER A 7 -16.20 18.19 7.25
N TYR A 8 -15.48 17.64 8.25
CA TYR A 8 -15.60 16.23 8.61
C TYR A 8 -17.00 15.87 9.11
N ASN A 9 -17.60 16.70 9.95
CA ASN A 9 -18.95 16.45 10.47
C ASN A 9 -19.99 16.48 9.34
N ALA A 10 -19.93 17.47 8.45
CA ALA A 10 -20.80 17.53 7.28
C ALA A 10 -20.62 16.33 6.33
N ALA A 11 -19.40 15.85 6.17
CA ALA A 11 -19.11 14.64 5.41
C ALA A 11 -19.65 13.38 6.12
N ALA A 12 -19.52 13.30 7.45
CA ALA A 12 -19.99 12.16 8.24
C ALA A 12 -21.53 12.06 8.28
N GLU A 13 -22.25 13.17 8.19
CA GLU A 13 -23.71 13.21 8.13
C GLU A 13 -24.26 12.59 6.82
N LYS A 14 -23.49 12.62 5.73
CA LYS A 14 -23.86 12.02 4.45
C LYS A 14 -23.72 10.48 4.44
N ILE A 15 -23.05 9.89 5.46
CA ILE A 15 -22.78 8.47 5.53
C ILE A 15 -23.69 7.83 6.58
N ASP A 16 -24.52 6.90 6.14
CA ASP A 16 -25.23 6.03 7.08
C ASP A 16 -24.28 4.96 7.63
N ARG A 17 -23.99 5.04 8.92
CA ARG A 17 -23.07 4.10 9.60
C ARG A 17 -23.64 2.70 9.79
N ALA A 18 -24.96 2.52 9.67
CA ALA A 18 -25.61 1.23 9.79
C ALA A 18 -25.57 0.45 8.48
N THR A 19 -25.55 1.16 7.35
CA THR A 19 -25.55 0.58 6.00
C THR A 19 -24.17 0.05 5.59
N LEU A 20 -24.17 -1.10 4.93
CA LEU A 20 -23.01 -1.66 4.22
C LEU A 20 -23.17 -1.32 2.74
N TYR A 21 -22.22 -0.58 2.19
CA TYR A 21 -22.24 -0.11 0.81
C TYR A 21 -21.57 -1.11 -0.13
N THR A 22 -21.99 -1.15 -1.39
CA THR A 22 -21.21 -1.84 -2.42
C THR A 22 -19.90 -1.09 -2.68
N PRO A 23 -18.86 -1.73 -3.24
CA PRO A 23 -17.59 -1.04 -3.56
C PRO A 23 -17.79 0.18 -4.47
N LEU A 24 -18.70 0.09 -5.45
CA LEU A 24 -19.01 1.21 -6.35
C LEU A 24 -19.71 2.35 -5.61
N GLN A 25 -20.72 2.05 -4.80
CA GLN A 25 -21.41 3.05 -3.98
C GLN A 25 -20.45 3.75 -3.01
N ALA A 26 -19.55 2.99 -2.38
CA ALA A 26 -18.54 3.55 -1.49
C ALA A 26 -17.57 4.48 -2.25
N ALA A 27 -17.13 4.11 -3.46
CA ALA A 27 -16.27 4.93 -4.30
C ALA A 27 -16.98 6.24 -4.73
N LYS A 28 -18.24 6.16 -5.18
CA LYS A 28 -19.07 7.32 -5.51
C LYS A 28 -19.19 8.26 -4.31
N LEU A 29 -19.60 7.72 -3.16
CA LEU A 29 -19.80 8.48 -1.94
C LEU A 29 -18.52 9.21 -1.48
N ILE A 30 -17.38 8.53 -1.44
CA ILE A 30 -16.10 9.14 -1.04
C ILE A 30 -15.69 10.28 -1.99
N LYS A 31 -15.95 10.15 -3.29
CA LYS A 31 -15.65 11.21 -4.26
C LYS A 31 -16.53 12.45 -4.07
N GLU A 32 -17.78 12.29 -3.65
CA GLU A 32 -18.71 13.39 -3.35
C GLU A 32 -18.39 14.11 -2.04
N LEU A 33 -17.59 13.50 -1.14
CA LEU A 33 -17.20 14.13 0.11
C LEU A 33 -16.11 15.18 -0.14
N ASP A 34 -16.41 16.45 0.10
CA ASP A 34 -15.46 17.56 -0.01
C ASP A 34 -14.82 17.84 1.36
N THR A 35 -13.75 17.11 1.67
CA THR A 35 -13.07 17.16 2.99
C THR A 35 -11.76 17.92 2.96
N ALA A 36 -11.09 17.99 1.81
CA ALA A 36 -9.79 18.65 1.66
C ALA A 36 -9.61 19.35 0.31
N LYS A 37 -8.70 20.32 0.29
CA LYS A 37 -8.38 21.13 -0.92
C LYS A 37 -7.25 20.53 -1.77
N PHE A 38 -6.76 19.36 -1.42
CA PHE A 38 -5.71 18.64 -2.15
C PHE A 38 -6.25 17.29 -2.66
N ASP A 39 -5.56 16.68 -3.60
CA ASP A 39 -5.92 15.36 -4.12
C ASP A 39 -5.62 14.27 -3.08
N GLU A 40 -6.68 13.91 -2.33
CA GLU A 40 -6.62 12.95 -1.23
C GLU A 40 -6.29 11.54 -1.73
N THR A 41 -5.56 10.79 -0.91
CA THR A 41 -5.40 9.36 -1.12
C THR A 41 -6.60 8.62 -0.58
N ILE A 42 -7.13 7.68 -1.35
CA ILE A 42 -8.20 6.76 -0.92
C ILE A 42 -7.53 5.47 -0.49
N GLU A 43 -7.87 5.02 0.71
CA GLU A 43 -7.31 3.81 1.34
C GLU A 43 -8.39 2.80 1.68
N ALA A 44 -8.08 1.52 1.53
CA ALA A 44 -8.92 0.42 2.01
C ALA A 44 -8.32 -0.23 3.25
N HIS A 45 -9.18 -0.54 4.21
CA HIS A 45 -8.83 -1.13 5.49
C HIS A 45 -9.58 -2.45 5.65
N PHE A 46 -8.83 -3.56 5.59
CA PHE A 46 -9.36 -4.91 5.71
C PHE A 46 -9.11 -5.45 7.12
N ARG A 47 -10.14 -5.57 7.93
CA ARG A 47 -10.04 -6.24 9.23
C ARG A 47 -10.18 -7.74 9.03
N LEU A 48 -9.11 -8.46 9.29
CA LEU A 48 -8.99 -9.88 9.06
C LEU A 48 -9.20 -10.70 10.35
N GLY A 49 -9.67 -11.91 10.21
CA GLY A 49 -9.86 -12.87 11.30
C GLY A 49 -8.60 -13.70 11.56
N ILE A 50 -7.47 -13.02 11.78
CA ILE A 50 -6.15 -13.62 12.04
C ILE A 50 -5.68 -13.33 13.47
N ASP A 51 -4.82 -14.19 13.99
CA ASP A 51 -4.09 -13.98 15.25
C ASP A 51 -2.66 -13.53 14.92
N THR A 52 -2.42 -12.24 15.02
CA THR A 52 -1.14 -11.62 14.68
C THR A 52 0.01 -11.97 15.63
N ARG A 53 -0.28 -12.63 16.75
CA ARG A 53 0.73 -13.18 17.66
C ARG A 53 1.39 -14.43 17.11
N LYS A 54 0.71 -15.11 16.18
CA LYS A 54 1.22 -16.32 15.53
C LYS A 54 1.94 -15.95 14.25
N ALA A 55 3.18 -16.40 14.12
CA ALA A 55 4.03 -16.06 12.96
C ALA A 55 3.46 -16.59 11.63
N ASP A 56 2.75 -17.72 11.66
CA ASP A 56 2.09 -18.37 10.52
C ASP A 56 0.85 -17.63 10.03
N GLN A 57 0.24 -16.77 10.88
CA GLN A 57 -0.91 -15.95 10.54
C GLN A 57 -0.55 -14.50 10.22
N ASN A 58 0.73 -14.16 10.24
CA ASN A 58 1.19 -12.80 9.96
C ASN A 58 1.25 -12.55 8.45
N ILE A 59 0.29 -11.79 7.94
CA ILE A 59 0.16 -11.51 6.51
C ILE A 59 1.03 -10.33 6.14
N ARG A 60 1.88 -10.55 5.14
CA ARG A 60 2.68 -9.52 4.47
C ARG A 60 2.90 -9.91 3.02
N GLY A 61 2.71 -8.98 2.12
CA GLY A 61 2.90 -9.19 0.69
C GLY A 61 2.98 -7.89 -0.08
N SER A 62 2.97 -8.02 -1.38
CA SER A 62 2.90 -6.88 -2.31
C SER A 62 2.01 -7.23 -3.49
N ILE A 63 1.36 -6.22 -4.03
CA ILE A 63 0.49 -6.32 -5.20
C ILE A 63 0.76 -5.17 -6.14
N SER A 64 0.74 -5.42 -7.44
CA SER A 64 0.70 -4.38 -8.46
C SER A 64 -0.75 -4.05 -8.77
N LEU A 65 -1.14 -2.81 -8.51
CA LEU A 65 -2.51 -2.36 -8.80
C LEU A 65 -2.67 -2.08 -10.29
N PRO A 66 -3.80 -2.45 -10.91
CA PRO A 66 -4.02 -2.24 -12.35
C PRO A 66 -3.85 -0.79 -12.80
N HIS A 67 -4.29 0.16 -11.98
CA HIS A 67 -4.19 1.60 -12.28
C HIS A 67 -3.14 2.33 -11.44
N GLY A 68 -2.27 1.57 -10.74
CA GLY A 68 -1.30 2.14 -9.82
C GLY A 68 -1.93 2.88 -8.65
N THR A 69 -1.15 3.69 -7.96
CA THR A 69 -1.59 4.47 -6.79
C THR A 69 -1.79 5.96 -7.08
N GLY A 70 -1.43 6.44 -8.28
CA GLY A 70 -1.42 7.87 -8.62
C GLY A 70 -0.32 8.68 -7.92
N LYS A 71 0.62 8.00 -7.23
CA LYS A 71 1.80 8.63 -6.63
C LYS A 71 3.03 8.32 -7.48
N THR A 72 3.80 9.34 -7.83
CA THR A 72 5.13 9.15 -8.43
C THR A 72 6.09 8.67 -7.35
N VAL A 73 6.57 7.44 -7.49
CA VAL A 73 7.48 6.81 -6.53
C VAL A 73 8.92 7.03 -6.98
N ARG A 74 9.74 7.62 -6.12
CA ARG A 74 11.19 7.71 -6.34
C ARG A 74 11.85 6.44 -5.83
N VAL A 75 12.51 5.73 -6.73
CA VAL A 75 13.11 4.42 -6.45
C VAL A 75 14.62 4.56 -6.29
N ALA A 76 15.12 4.15 -5.13
CA ALA A 76 16.56 4.00 -4.88
C ALA A 76 16.99 2.55 -5.09
N VAL A 77 18.13 2.36 -5.75
CA VAL A 77 18.69 1.05 -6.03
C VAL A 77 20.10 0.93 -5.46
N PHE A 78 20.27 -0.05 -4.58
CA PHE A 78 21.58 -0.45 -4.06
C PHE A 78 22.14 -1.56 -4.94
N ALA A 79 23.00 -1.19 -5.89
CA ALA A 79 23.62 -2.12 -6.82
C ALA A 79 25.01 -1.63 -7.24
N GLU A 80 25.85 -2.55 -7.71
CA GLU A 80 27.18 -2.27 -8.23
C GLU A 80 27.35 -2.85 -9.64
N GLY A 81 28.26 -2.24 -10.41
CA GLY A 81 28.66 -2.73 -11.73
C GLY A 81 27.54 -2.75 -12.76
N GLU A 82 27.33 -3.90 -13.40
CA GLU A 82 26.34 -4.07 -14.47
C GLU A 82 24.91 -3.87 -13.98
N LYS A 83 24.60 -4.31 -12.76
CA LYS A 83 23.27 -4.16 -12.17
C LYS A 83 22.90 -2.69 -11.88
N ALA A 84 23.89 -1.85 -11.63
CA ALA A 84 23.66 -0.41 -11.50
C ALA A 84 23.26 0.20 -12.87
N ARG A 85 23.90 -0.21 -13.95
CA ARG A 85 23.55 0.22 -15.32
C ARG A 85 22.16 -0.27 -15.75
N GLU A 86 21.82 -1.53 -15.42
CA GLU A 86 20.46 -2.05 -15.65
C GLU A 86 19.40 -1.24 -14.90
N ALA A 87 19.67 -0.84 -13.65
CA ALA A 87 18.79 0.00 -12.86
C ALA A 87 18.59 1.39 -13.48
N GLU A 88 19.67 1.98 -13.99
CA GLU A 88 19.64 3.27 -14.68
C GLU A 88 18.81 3.20 -15.96
N ALA A 89 19.05 2.18 -16.78
CA ALA A 89 18.27 1.94 -18.00
C ALA A 89 16.77 1.70 -17.71
N ALA A 90 16.43 1.08 -16.57
CA ALA A 90 15.06 0.90 -16.12
C ALA A 90 14.44 2.17 -15.50
N GLY A 91 15.20 3.24 -15.37
CA GLY A 91 14.73 4.54 -14.89
C GLY A 91 14.74 4.67 -13.37
N ALA A 92 15.61 4.00 -12.63
CA ALA A 92 15.78 4.27 -11.20
C ALA A 92 16.21 5.72 -10.96
N ASP A 93 15.69 6.33 -9.89
CA ASP A 93 15.93 7.76 -9.64
C ASP A 93 17.23 8.00 -8.87
N ILE A 94 17.63 7.06 -8.03
CA ILE A 94 18.85 7.13 -7.23
C ILE A 94 19.51 5.76 -7.30
N ILE A 95 20.78 5.75 -7.70
CA ILE A 95 21.57 4.51 -7.78
C ILE A 95 22.88 4.76 -7.04
N GLY A 96 23.27 3.79 -6.22
CA GLY A 96 24.54 3.91 -5.51
C GLY A 96 24.88 2.69 -4.68
N SER A 97 26.12 2.67 -4.21
CA SER A 97 26.63 1.65 -3.31
C SER A 97 27.00 2.26 -1.95
N ASP A 98 28.27 2.37 -1.65
CA ASP A 98 28.75 2.92 -0.37
C ASP A 98 28.43 4.41 -0.20
N GLU A 99 28.43 5.17 -1.30
CA GLU A 99 28.10 6.59 -1.30
C GLU A 99 26.65 6.83 -0.84
N LEU A 100 25.71 6.06 -1.37
CA LEU A 100 24.30 6.13 -0.99
C LEU A 100 24.11 5.74 0.48
N VAL A 101 24.81 4.70 0.94
CA VAL A 101 24.80 4.30 2.36
C VAL A 101 25.31 5.43 3.25
N ALA A 102 26.39 6.15 2.85
CA ALA A 102 26.92 7.27 3.59
C ALA A 102 25.97 8.47 3.64
N GLN A 103 25.27 8.78 2.54
CA GLN A 103 24.25 9.84 2.50
C GLN A 103 23.09 9.52 3.45
N ILE A 104 22.61 8.29 3.45
CA ILE A 104 21.52 7.85 4.35
C ILE A 104 21.94 7.91 5.81
N GLN A 105 23.21 7.59 6.13
CA GLN A 105 23.75 7.74 7.49
C GLN A 105 23.74 9.19 7.97
N LYS A 106 23.93 10.15 7.05
CA LYS A 106 23.81 11.59 7.34
C LYS A 106 22.35 12.05 7.48
N GLY A 107 21.38 11.17 7.16
CA GLY A 107 19.96 11.48 7.26
C GLY A 107 19.33 11.95 5.94
N GLU A 108 20.06 11.96 4.85
CA GLU A 108 19.58 12.34 3.52
C GLU A 108 18.84 11.17 2.87
N ILE A 109 17.52 11.19 2.92
CA ILE A 109 16.65 10.16 2.35
C ILE A 109 15.66 10.82 1.39
N ASN A 110 15.95 10.75 0.10
CA ASN A 110 15.19 11.41 -0.97
C ASN A 110 14.47 10.40 -1.87
N PHE A 111 14.06 9.23 -1.34
CA PHE A 111 13.37 8.19 -2.08
C PHE A 111 12.20 7.62 -1.28
N ASP A 112 11.26 7.00 -1.99
CA ASP A 112 10.03 6.44 -1.44
C ASP A 112 10.04 4.91 -1.42
N ALA A 113 10.93 4.28 -2.20
CA ALA A 113 11.13 2.83 -2.22
C ALA A 113 12.60 2.49 -2.43
N ALA A 114 13.05 1.35 -1.90
CA ALA A 114 14.42 0.90 -2.05
C ALA A 114 14.50 -0.55 -2.53
N ILE A 115 15.37 -0.79 -3.49
CA ILE A 115 15.73 -2.12 -4.02
C ILE A 115 17.20 -2.37 -3.69
N ALA A 116 17.54 -3.60 -3.38
CA ALA A 116 18.92 -3.99 -3.17
C ALA A 116 19.23 -5.30 -3.88
N THR A 117 20.42 -5.42 -4.44
CA THR A 117 20.96 -6.72 -4.82
C THR A 117 21.37 -7.50 -3.56
N PRO A 118 21.31 -8.84 -3.56
CA PRO A 118 21.68 -9.64 -2.40
C PRO A 118 23.07 -9.33 -1.85
N ASN A 119 24.02 -9.05 -2.74
CA ASN A 119 25.40 -8.71 -2.39
C ASN A 119 25.50 -7.40 -1.57
N MET A 120 24.61 -6.44 -1.85
CA MET A 120 24.58 -5.14 -1.15
C MET A 120 23.90 -5.21 0.21
N MET A 121 23.17 -6.29 0.53
CA MET A 121 22.43 -6.41 1.78
C MET A 121 23.32 -6.33 3.03
N ALA A 122 24.56 -6.77 2.95
CA ALA A 122 25.52 -6.63 4.05
C ALA A 122 25.82 -5.15 4.37
N LYS A 123 25.91 -4.29 3.35
CA LYS A 123 26.11 -2.86 3.49
C LYS A 123 24.83 -2.15 3.91
N VAL A 124 23.70 -2.48 3.28
CA VAL A 124 22.37 -1.93 3.60
C VAL A 124 21.93 -2.29 5.04
N GLY A 125 22.33 -3.46 5.53
CA GLY A 125 22.09 -3.89 6.90
C GLY A 125 22.59 -2.90 7.96
N ARG A 126 23.70 -2.20 7.69
CA ARG A 126 24.27 -1.19 8.60
C ARG A 126 23.37 0.01 8.80
N ILE A 127 22.57 0.36 7.79
CA ILE A 127 21.60 1.46 7.81
C ILE A 127 20.17 1.00 8.14
N GLY A 128 19.99 -0.27 8.47
CA GLY A 128 18.68 -0.85 8.81
C GLY A 128 17.99 -0.17 9.98
N LYS A 129 18.75 0.39 10.94
CA LYS A 129 18.20 1.19 12.05
C LYS A 129 17.54 2.49 11.58
N ILE A 130 17.94 3.02 10.42
CA ILE A 130 17.41 4.25 9.82
C ILE A 130 16.25 3.93 8.88
N LEU A 131 16.44 2.95 7.98
CA LEU A 131 15.46 2.58 6.96
C LEU A 131 14.30 1.75 7.53
N GLY A 132 14.56 0.92 8.54
CA GLY A 132 13.55 0.02 9.13
C GLY A 132 12.31 0.74 9.68
N PRO A 133 12.46 1.74 10.59
CA PRO A 133 11.33 2.48 11.14
C PRO A 133 10.53 3.25 10.07
N ARG A 134 11.18 3.62 8.95
CA ARG A 134 10.55 4.34 7.83
C ARG A 134 9.88 3.40 6.82
N GLY A 135 9.99 2.07 6.99
CA GLY A 135 9.44 1.10 6.06
C GLY A 135 10.20 1.00 4.72
N LEU A 136 11.40 1.58 4.63
CA LEU A 136 12.19 1.66 3.39
C LEU A 136 13.24 0.54 3.28
N MET A 137 13.30 -0.37 4.25
CA MET A 137 14.28 -1.46 4.25
C MET A 137 13.95 -2.51 3.19
N PRO A 138 14.85 -2.79 2.24
CA PRO A 138 14.65 -3.88 1.28
C PRO A 138 14.43 -5.22 1.97
N ASN A 139 13.49 -6.02 1.45
CA ASN A 139 13.10 -7.30 2.06
C ASN A 139 12.92 -8.40 1.00
N PRO A 140 13.56 -9.56 1.16
CA PRO A 140 13.41 -10.69 0.23
C PRO A 140 11.95 -11.17 0.09
N LYS A 141 11.18 -11.16 1.18
CA LYS A 141 9.77 -11.61 1.16
C LYS A 141 8.87 -10.72 0.29
N LEU A 142 9.26 -9.47 0.09
CA LEU A 142 8.55 -8.50 -0.76
C LEU A 142 9.13 -8.44 -2.17
N GLY A 143 10.20 -9.20 -2.42
CA GLY A 143 10.90 -9.20 -3.70
C GLY A 143 11.77 -7.96 -3.94
N THR A 144 11.91 -7.04 -2.98
CA THR A 144 12.76 -5.85 -3.11
C THR A 144 14.25 -6.14 -2.92
N VAL A 145 14.60 -7.39 -2.56
CA VAL A 145 15.97 -7.93 -2.65
C VAL A 145 16.00 -8.93 -3.79
N THR A 146 16.57 -8.53 -4.93
CA THR A 146 16.54 -9.33 -6.16
C THR A 146 17.77 -9.07 -7.03
N MET A 147 18.09 -10.02 -7.90
CA MET A 147 19.07 -9.84 -9.00
C MET A 147 18.41 -9.23 -10.24
N ASP A 148 17.07 -9.32 -10.37
CA ASP A 148 16.30 -8.76 -11.48
C ASP A 148 15.83 -7.33 -11.13
N VAL A 149 16.77 -6.41 -11.15
CA VAL A 149 16.57 -5.03 -10.70
C VAL A 149 15.66 -4.28 -11.66
N ALA A 150 15.84 -4.44 -12.98
CA ALA A 150 15.08 -3.73 -13.98
C ALA A 150 13.58 -3.98 -13.89
N LYS A 151 13.20 -5.26 -13.74
CA LYS A 151 11.80 -5.66 -13.54
C LYS A 151 11.20 -5.04 -12.27
N MET A 152 11.95 -5.09 -11.17
CA MET A 152 11.46 -4.55 -9.89
C MET A 152 11.29 -3.03 -9.93
N VAL A 153 12.20 -2.29 -10.58
CA VAL A 153 12.06 -0.84 -10.78
C VAL A 153 10.78 -0.52 -11.57
N SER A 154 10.55 -1.24 -12.67
CA SER A 154 9.35 -1.04 -13.48
C SER A 154 8.05 -1.35 -12.71
N GLU A 155 8.02 -2.42 -11.92
CA GLU A 155 6.86 -2.78 -11.08
C GLU A 155 6.57 -1.73 -9.99
N LEU A 156 7.60 -1.22 -9.31
CA LEU A 156 7.43 -0.16 -8.31
C LEU A 156 6.92 1.14 -8.93
N LYS A 157 7.43 1.51 -10.10
CA LYS A 157 6.96 2.68 -10.86
C LYS A 157 5.56 2.50 -11.42
N ALA A 158 5.17 1.27 -11.76
CA ALA A 158 3.80 0.93 -12.17
C ALA A 158 2.78 0.97 -11.02
N GLY A 159 3.23 1.18 -9.77
CA GLY A 159 2.34 1.29 -8.61
C GLY A 159 2.18 0.00 -7.81
N ARG A 160 3.26 -0.76 -7.68
CA ARG A 160 3.32 -1.88 -6.74
C ARG A 160 3.22 -1.37 -5.30
N VAL A 161 2.28 -1.92 -4.55
CA VAL A 161 1.97 -1.55 -3.16
C VAL A 161 2.29 -2.71 -2.23
N GLU A 162 2.92 -2.40 -1.10
CA GLU A 162 3.11 -3.35 -0.03
C GLU A 162 1.92 -3.32 0.93
N TYR A 163 1.53 -4.50 1.42
CA TYR A 163 0.54 -4.61 2.48
C TYR A 163 1.08 -5.48 3.62
N ARG A 164 0.70 -5.10 4.83
CA ARG A 164 1.04 -5.83 6.05
C ARG A 164 -0.09 -5.71 7.05
N ALA A 165 -0.43 -6.84 7.68
CA ALA A 165 -1.35 -6.80 8.82
C ALA A 165 -0.68 -6.13 10.03
N ASP A 166 -1.40 -5.21 10.65
CA ASP A 166 -1.02 -4.59 11.92
C ASP A 166 -1.28 -5.54 13.11
N ARG A 167 -0.96 -5.10 14.33
CA ARG A 167 -1.18 -5.90 15.55
C ARG A 167 -2.64 -6.25 15.83
N TYR A 168 -3.59 -5.57 15.20
CA TYR A 168 -5.03 -5.80 15.33
C TYR A 168 -5.60 -6.67 14.21
N GLY A 169 -4.75 -7.11 13.27
CA GLY A 169 -5.14 -7.89 12.11
C GLY A 169 -5.80 -7.05 11.02
N ILE A 170 -5.45 -5.78 10.92
CA ILE A 170 -5.97 -4.88 9.89
C ILE A 170 -4.88 -4.63 8.85
N CYS A 171 -5.21 -4.78 7.57
CA CYS A 171 -4.38 -4.36 6.45
C CYS A 171 -4.86 -2.99 5.95
N HIS A 172 -3.97 -2.01 5.95
CA HIS A 172 -4.21 -0.67 5.43
C HIS A 172 -3.47 -0.54 4.09
N VAL A 173 -4.19 -0.28 3.01
CA VAL A 173 -3.62 -0.28 1.65
C VAL A 173 -4.20 0.88 0.84
N PRO A 174 -3.35 1.71 0.21
CA PRO A 174 -3.83 2.75 -0.69
C PRO A 174 -4.43 2.13 -1.96
N LEU A 175 -5.60 2.62 -2.37
CA LEU A 175 -6.28 2.24 -3.61
C LEU A 175 -5.97 3.19 -4.76
N GLY A 176 -5.70 4.46 -4.47
CA GLY A 176 -5.45 5.47 -5.48
C GLY A 176 -5.72 6.87 -4.97
N LYS A 177 -5.85 7.80 -5.88
CA LYS A 177 -6.16 9.21 -5.60
C LYS A 177 -7.65 9.49 -5.81
N LYS A 178 -8.15 10.53 -5.16
CA LYS A 178 -9.53 11.01 -5.35
C LYS A 178 -9.80 11.46 -6.79
N SER A 179 -8.76 11.88 -7.52
CA SER A 179 -8.80 12.21 -8.95
C SER A 179 -9.07 11.01 -9.87
N PHE A 180 -8.86 9.78 -9.41
CA PHE A 180 -9.17 8.57 -10.18
C PHE A 180 -10.66 8.46 -10.46
N SER A 181 -11.03 7.80 -11.58
CA SER A 181 -12.42 7.46 -11.84
C SER A 181 -12.93 6.43 -10.81
N GLU A 182 -14.24 6.38 -10.63
CA GLU A 182 -14.87 5.39 -9.74
C GLU A 182 -14.52 3.96 -10.18
N GLN A 183 -14.54 3.73 -11.50
CA GLN A 183 -14.19 2.44 -12.09
C GLN A 183 -12.75 2.04 -11.75
N GLN A 184 -11.78 2.94 -11.90
CA GLN A 184 -10.37 2.68 -11.56
C GLN A 184 -10.19 2.32 -10.07
N LEU A 185 -10.89 3.03 -9.18
CA LEU A 185 -10.85 2.72 -7.75
C LEU A 185 -11.44 1.35 -7.43
N VAL A 186 -12.56 1.00 -8.09
CA VAL A 186 -13.21 -0.31 -7.89
C VAL A 186 -12.37 -1.44 -8.48
N GLU A 187 -11.72 -1.25 -9.63
CA GLU A 187 -10.83 -2.25 -10.22
C GLU A 187 -9.59 -2.48 -9.33
N ASN A 188 -8.98 -1.41 -8.78
CA ASN A 188 -7.90 -1.51 -7.81
C ASN A 188 -8.37 -2.22 -6.52
N TYR A 189 -9.57 -1.91 -6.03
CA TYR A 189 -10.17 -2.58 -4.89
C TYR A 189 -10.37 -4.08 -5.16
N ALA A 190 -10.90 -4.44 -6.33
CA ALA A 190 -11.15 -5.82 -6.74
C ALA A 190 -9.87 -6.65 -6.78
N ALA A 191 -8.80 -6.09 -7.37
CA ALA A 191 -7.49 -6.72 -7.40
C ALA A 191 -6.96 -6.96 -5.98
N LEU A 192 -7.01 -5.93 -5.13
CA LEU A 192 -6.56 -6.02 -3.74
C LEU A 192 -7.38 -7.03 -2.93
N TYR A 193 -8.71 -7.02 -3.06
CA TYR A 193 -9.59 -7.95 -2.37
C TYR A 193 -9.29 -9.40 -2.75
N THR A 194 -9.11 -9.67 -4.05
CA THR A 194 -8.75 -11.00 -4.56
C THR A 194 -7.40 -11.46 -4.00
N GLU A 195 -6.42 -10.58 -3.95
CA GLU A 195 -5.10 -10.88 -3.36
C GLU A 195 -5.20 -11.19 -1.86
N ILE A 196 -5.96 -10.39 -1.11
CA ILE A 196 -6.18 -10.63 0.33
C ILE A 196 -6.83 -11.99 0.57
N LEU A 197 -7.78 -12.40 -0.27
CA LEU A 197 -8.38 -13.74 -0.18
C LEU A 197 -7.37 -14.84 -0.53
N ARG A 198 -6.52 -14.63 -1.54
CA ARG A 198 -5.51 -15.58 -2.00
C ARG A 198 -4.47 -15.90 -0.91
N VAL A 199 -4.07 -14.90 -0.14
CA VAL A 199 -3.05 -15.06 0.91
C VAL A 199 -3.60 -15.51 2.26
N LYS A 200 -4.87 -15.95 2.31
CA LYS A 200 -5.48 -16.47 3.55
C LYS A 200 -4.64 -17.62 4.09
N PRO A 201 -4.12 -17.53 5.34
CA PRO A 201 -3.42 -18.63 5.97
C PRO A 201 -4.35 -19.84 6.20
N SER A 202 -3.86 -21.05 5.97
CA SER A 202 -4.61 -22.29 6.24
C SER A 202 -5.00 -22.45 7.71
N SER A 203 -4.18 -21.89 8.60
CA SER A 203 -4.43 -21.87 10.05
C SER A 203 -5.49 -20.86 10.50
N ALA A 204 -5.92 -19.93 9.63
CA ALA A 204 -6.97 -18.97 9.96
C ALA A 204 -8.36 -19.60 9.84
N LYS A 205 -8.96 -19.90 10.99
CA LYS A 205 -10.31 -20.51 11.07
C LYS A 205 -11.40 -19.44 11.15
N GLY A 206 -12.60 -19.77 10.67
CA GLY A 206 -13.78 -18.91 10.73
C GLY A 206 -13.83 -17.83 9.65
N LYS A 207 -14.57 -16.74 9.94
CA LYS A 207 -14.74 -15.60 9.01
C LYS A 207 -13.42 -14.85 8.85
N TYR A 208 -12.81 -14.94 7.65
CA TYR A 208 -11.50 -14.36 7.37
C TYR A 208 -11.57 -12.84 7.22
N VAL A 209 -12.41 -12.32 6.33
CA VAL A 209 -12.64 -10.88 6.21
C VAL A 209 -13.80 -10.50 7.13
N LYS A 210 -13.51 -9.86 8.25
CA LYS A 210 -14.51 -9.46 9.26
C LYS A 210 -15.27 -8.21 8.86
N SER A 211 -14.54 -7.18 8.44
CA SER A 211 -15.10 -5.91 7.97
C SER A 211 -14.15 -5.23 7.02
N ILE A 212 -14.69 -4.42 6.14
CA ILE A 212 -13.94 -3.59 5.21
C ILE A 212 -14.44 -2.16 5.37
N SER A 213 -13.52 -1.21 5.33
CA SER A 213 -13.85 0.20 5.23
C SER A 213 -12.92 0.89 4.25
N VAL A 214 -13.45 1.87 3.55
CA VAL A 214 -12.69 2.73 2.64
C VAL A 214 -12.80 4.16 3.13
N SER A 215 -11.72 4.91 3.09
CA SER A 215 -11.70 6.31 3.51
C SER A 215 -10.77 7.14 2.65
N SER A 216 -11.05 8.43 2.52
CA SER A 216 -10.08 9.40 2.04
C SER A 216 -9.20 9.90 3.20
N THR A 217 -8.08 10.55 2.88
CA THR A 217 -7.08 11.01 3.87
C THR A 217 -7.69 11.81 5.03
N MET A 218 -8.63 12.72 4.75
CA MET A 218 -9.26 13.58 5.75
C MET A 218 -10.74 13.24 5.98
N GLY A 219 -11.27 12.27 5.23
CA GLY A 219 -12.67 11.89 5.26
C GLY A 219 -13.02 10.84 6.29
N PRO A 220 -14.31 10.68 6.58
CA PRO A 220 -14.83 9.58 7.39
C PRO A 220 -14.75 8.25 6.64
N GLY A 221 -14.68 7.14 7.40
CA GLY A 221 -14.68 5.80 6.83
C GLY A 221 -16.08 5.34 6.39
N VAL A 222 -16.16 4.83 5.17
CA VAL A 222 -17.35 4.20 4.58
C VAL A 222 -17.22 2.69 4.71
N LYS A 223 -18.22 2.03 5.27
CA LYS A 223 -18.21 0.56 5.42
C LYS A 223 -18.60 -0.10 4.10
N VAL A 224 -17.79 -1.06 3.67
CA VAL A 224 -18.05 -1.86 2.46
C VAL A 224 -18.51 -3.26 2.87
N ASP A 225 -19.49 -3.80 2.14
CA ASP A 225 -19.98 -5.16 2.39
C ASP A 225 -18.92 -6.21 2.04
N PRO A 226 -18.42 -6.97 3.02
CA PRO A 226 -17.43 -8.03 2.76
C PRO A 226 -18.04 -9.27 2.08
N ALA A 227 -19.37 -9.34 1.92
CA ALA A 227 -20.02 -10.44 1.21
C ALA A 227 -19.95 -10.28 -0.32
N VAL A 228 -19.78 -9.05 -0.80
CA VAL A 228 -19.61 -8.77 -2.23
C VAL A 228 -18.21 -9.21 -2.66
N GLN A 229 -18.13 -10.38 -3.32
CA GLN A 229 -16.87 -10.99 -3.78
C GLN A 229 -16.68 -10.94 -5.30
N ARG A 230 -17.73 -10.61 -6.04
CA ARG A 230 -17.75 -10.49 -7.50
C ARG A 230 -18.72 -9.39 -7.91
N GLY A 231 -18.58 -8.93 -9.15
CA GLY A 231 -19.50 -7.89 -9.66
C GLY A 231 -19.32 -6.55 -8.95
N PHE A 232 -18.10 -6.19 -8.58
CA PHE A 232 -17.80 -4.97 -7.80
C PHE A 232 -18.25 -3.66 -8.46
N LEU A 233 -18.52 -3.69 -9.78
CA LEU A 233 -19.06 -2.55 -10.55
C LEU A 233 -20.60 -2.56 -10.61
N ALA A 234 -21.28 -3.54 -9.99
CA ALA A 234 -22.73 -3.54 -9.89
C ALA A 234 -23.22 -2.52 -8.86
N GLU A 235 -24.30 -1.81 -9.18
CA GLU A 235 -24.97 -0.85 -8.29
C GLU A 235 -25.71 -1.52 -7.13
#